data_6babe5fb3d8b838186fa7d77eca57b5f
#
_entry.id   6babe5fb3d8b838186fa7d77eca57b5f
#
_cell.length_a   1.000
_cell.length_b   1.000
_cell.length_c   1.000
_cell.angle_alpha   90.00
_cell.angle_beta   90.00
_cell.angle_gamma   90.00
#
_symmetry.space_group_name_H-M   'P 1'
#
loop_
_entity.id
_entity.type
_entity.pdbx_description
1 polymer ?
#
loop_
_entity_poly.entity_id
_entity_poly.type
_entity_poly.pdbx_seq_one_letter_code
_entity_poly.pdbx_strand_id
1 'polypeptide(L)'
;MDSALTGAPSDLEVLLVDDGSPDDTGALCDELAAADPRVRALHRENGGAGAARNTGLDAAHGDWVLFLDADDALLPGLWAALDALTTDADMILFGLTRESGGAVKPTDYLPAGFCPDLQALGSALFPLLFDTGLLAAPYPKLFRRAAIGAVRFDARLAINEDVLFNIQFLQNTSAIYCLDGVYYKQYDTEAGSLSRRLRGDLLDAERVTRPALADLLRQNGIDPAPYEAASRLRACLNQYGLLTGCKGTLSYAERRALFAEILADPAARKALRERLRNDPNRLLAVPYRIGVACNWPGLLAGYTMAKQRLL
;
A
#
# COMPACT_ATOMS: atom_id res chain seq x y z
N MET A 1 -12.31 -1.27 15.88
CA MET A 1 -12.00 -1.33 17.33
C MET A 1 -12.26 -2.72 17.90
N ASP A 2 -13.48 -3.23 17.90
CA ASP A 2 -13.85 -4.53 18.51
C ASP A 2 -12.98 -5.69 18.01
N SER A 3 -12.65 -5.70 16.73
CA SER A 3 -11.80 -6.73 16.13
C SER A 3 -10.37 -6.73 16.70
N ALA A 4 -9.85 -5.58 17.12
CA ALA A 4 -8.52 -5.46 17.72
C ALA A 4 -8.52 -5.92 19.20
N LEU A 5 -9.61 -5.66 19.92
CA LEU A 5 -9.71 -5.95 21.35
C LEU A 5 -10.19 -7.36 21.65
N THR A 6 -10.90 -8.02 20.72
CA THR A 6 -11.47 -9.35 20.95
C THR A 6 -10.38 -10.41 21.06
N GLY A 7 -10.28 -11.03 22.22
CA GLY A 7 -9.27 -12.07 22.50
C GLY A 7 -7.85 -11.53 22.65
N ALA A 8 -7.69 -10.21 22.70
CA ALA A 8 -6.39 -9.57 22.83
C ALA A 8 -5.79 -9.78 24.23
N PRO A 9 -4.44 -9.81 24.37
CA PRO A 9 -3.77 -9.87 25.65
C PRO A 9 -4.03 -8.61 26.49
N SER A 10 -3.86 -8.72 27.80
CA SER A 10 -4.14 -7.63 28.75
C SER A 10 -3.17 -6.45 28.63
N ASP A 11 -2.00 -6.67 28.06
CA ASP A 11 -0.91 -5.69 27.84
C ASP A 11 -0.96 -5.09 26.41
N LEU A 12 -1.99 -5.39 25.62
CA LEU A 12 -2.23 -4.69 24.37
C LEU A 12 -2.48 -3.21 24.63
N GLU A 13 -1.85 -2.32 23.87
CA GLU A 13 -2.27 -0.92 23.73
C GLU A 13 -2.85 -0.67 22.33
N VAL A 14 -3.91 0.11 22.24
CA VAL A 14 -4.50 0.58 20.99
C VAL A 14 -4.39 2.10 20.94
N LEU A 15 -3.71 2.61 19.92
CA LEU A 15 -3.53 4.04 19.69
C LEU A 15 -4.45 4.47 18.54
N LEU A 16 -5.51 5.21 18.87
CA LEU A 16 -6.40 5.82 17.88
C LEU A 16 -5.84 7.20 17.54
N VAL A 17 -5.37 7.35 16.32
CA VAL A 17 -4.81 8.63 15.87
C VAL A 17 -5.80 9.33 14.95
N ASP A 18 -6.40 10.40 15.44
CA ASP A 18 -7.24 11.28 14.64
C ASP A 18 -6.38 12.34 13.95
N ASP A 19 -6.30 12.26 12.63
CA ASP A 19 -5.51 13.17 11.78
C ASP A 19 -6.29 14.44 11.41
N GLY A 20 -6.95 15.06 12.40
CA GLY A 20 -7.69 16.31 12.22
C GLY A 20 -8.94 16.12 11.38
N SER A 21 -9.75 15.10 11.67
CA SER A 21 -10.99 14.81 10.98
C SER A 21 -12.00 15.97 11.15
N PRO A 22 -12.70 16.38 10.07
CA PRO A 22 -13.65 17.50 10.14
C PRO A 22 -15.04 17.08 10.68
N ASP A 23 -15.25 15.81 10.95
CA ASP A 23 -16.48 15.19 11.46
C ASP A 23 -16.32 14.75 12.93
N ASP A 24 -17.26 13.97 13.43
CA ASP A 24 -17.29 13.51 14.83
C ASP A 24 -16.25 12.42 15.15
N THR A 25 -15.34 12.09 14.23
CA THR A 25 -14.32 11.03 14.41
C THR A 25 -13.47 11.26 15.67
N GLY A 26 -13.02 12.50 15.91
CA GLY A 26 -12.24 12.83 17.11
C GLY A 26 -12.99 12.55 18.40
N ALA A 27 -14.26 12.97 18.49
CA ALA A 27 -15.12 12.70 19.65
C ALA A 27 -15.34 11.20 19.86
N LEU A 28 -15.53 10.43 18.78
CA LEU A 28 -15.63 8.98 18.85
C LEU A 28 -14.35 8.32 19.37
N CYS A 29 -13.19 8.82 18.97
CA CYS A 29 -11.89 8.34 19.50
C CYS A 29 -11.82 8.54 21.02
N ASP A 30 -12.25 9.69 21.53
CA ASP A 30 -12.27 9.98 22.97
C ASP A 30 -13.26 9.09 23.72
N GLU A 31 -14.44 8.85 23.18
CA GLU A 31 -15.43 7.94 23.76
C GLU A 31 -14.88 6.51 23.87
N LEU A 32 -14.22 6.02 22.82
CA LEU A 32 -13.62 4.70 22.80
C LEU A 32 -12.44 4.59 23.80
N ALA A 33 -11.64 5.63 23.93
CA ALA A 33 -10.55 5.69 24.92
C ALA A 33 -11.07 5.75 26.35
N ALA A 34 -12.21 6.39 26.59
CA ALA A 34 -12.86 6.40 27.89
C ALA A 34 -13.49 5.03 28.27
N ALA A 35 -13.87 4.22 27.29
CA ALA A 35 -14.53 2.94 27.48
C ALA A 35 -13.59 1.76 27.80
N ASP A 36 -12.32 1.81 27.32
CA ASP A 36 -11.34 0.73 27.53
C ASP A 36 -9.96 1.31 27.90
N PRO A 37 -9.38 0.97 29.06
CA PRO A 37 -8.11 1.55 29.50
C PRO A 37 -6.89 1.19 28.64
N ARG A 38 -7.01 0.22 27.75
CA ARG A 38 -5.98 -0.15 26.78
C ARG A 38 -5.95 0.78 25.56
N VAL A 39 -6.99 1.62 25.41
CA VAL A 39 -7.18 2.51 24.27
C VAL A 39 -6.79 3.93 24.63
N ARG A 40 -6.05 4.58 23.76
CA ARG A 40 -5.63 5.98 23.88
C ARG A 40 -5.99 6.73 22.60
N ALA A 41 -6.65 7.87 22.72
CA ALA A 41 -6.88 8.79 21.61
C ALA A 41 -5.74 9.80 21.51
N LEU A 42 -5.27 10.06 20.30
CA LEU A 42 -4.24 11.03 19.96
C LEU A 42 -4.77 11.92 18.84
N HIS A 43 -4.83 13.23 19.10
CA HIS A 43 -5.30 14.21 18.10
C HIS A 43 -4.14 15.00 17.53
N ARG A 44 -4.21 15.30 16.23
CA ARG A 44 -3.21 16.10 15.54
C ARG A 44 -3.84 16.94 14.43
N GLU A 45 -3.13 17.93 13.95
CA GLU A 45 -3.50 18.62 12.72
C GLU A 45 -3.31 17.68 11.51
N ASN A 46 -4.20 17.80 10.52
CA ASN A 46 -4.17 16.94 9.34
C ASN A 46 -2.82 17.00 8.62
N GLY A 47 -2.20 15.86 8.44
CA GLY A 47 -0.92 15.69 7.78
C GLY A 47 -0.84 14.41 6.93
N GLY A 48 -1.96 13.69 6.79
CA GLY A 48 -2.07 12.46 6.01
C GLY A 48 -1.66 11.20 6.77
N ALA A 49 -1.95 10.05 6.16
CA ALA A 49 -1.82 8.73 6.79
C ALA A 49 -0.41 8.44 7.33
N GLY A 50 0.64 8.83 6.59
CA GLY A 50 2.03 8.66 7.05
C GLY A 50 2.33 9.43 8.32
N ALA A 51 1.83 10.67 8.43
CA ALA A 51 2.02 11.50 9.61
C ALA A 51 1.21 10.98 10.81
N ALA A 52 -0.02 10.50 10.58
CA ALA A 52 -0.81 9.85 11.62
C ALA A 52 -0.12 8.59 12.16
N ARG A 53 0.38 7.72 11.27
CA ARG A 53 1.13 6.51 11.67
C ARG A 53 2.41 6.86 12.45
N ASN A 54 3.13 7.93 12.08
CA ASN A 54 4.28 8.41 12.84
C ASN A 54 3.90 8.86 14.25
N THR A 55 2.78 9.58 14.42
CA THR A 55 2.28 9.97 15.75
C THR A 55 1.99 8.73 16.61
N GLY A 56 1.39 7.69 16.03
CA GLY A 56 1.20 6.40 16.71
C GLY A 56 2.53 5.74 17.09
N LEU A 57 3.51 5.70 16.18
CA LEU A 57 4.84 5.14 16.44
C LEU A 57 5.58 5.86 17.57
N ASP A 58 5.49 7.18 17.62
CA ASP A 58 6.16 7.98 18.65
C ASP A 58 5.52 7.80 20.05
N ALA A 59 4.24 7.43 20.08
CA ALA A 59 3.49 7.18 21.30
C ALA A 59 3.47 5.71 21.75
N ALA A 60 3.94 4.78 20.89
CA ALA A 60 3.89 3.35 21.14
C ALA A 60 4.92 2.89 22.18
N HIS A 61 4.48 2.01 23.11
CA HIS A 61 5.33 1.42 24.16
C HIS A 61 5.54 -0.08 24.00
N GLY A 62 4.60 -0.79 23.35
CA GLY A 62 4.66 -2.24 23.15
C GLY A 62 5.93 -2.69 22.39
N ASP A 63 6.33 -3.94 22.55
CA ASP A 63 7.49 -4.52 21.85
C ASP A 63 7.22 -4.72 20.37
N TRP A 64 5.98 -4.86 19.99
CA TRP A 64 5.52 -5.05 18.63
C TRP A 64 4.52 -3.97 18.21
N VAL A 65 4.56 -3.58 16.95
CA VAL A 65 3.65 -2.62 16.34
C VAL A 65 2.91 -3.29 15.19
N LEU A 66 1.58 -3.16 15.20
CA LEU A 66 0.68 -3.54 14.11
C LEU A 66 -0.07 -2.30 13.63
N PHE A 67 -0.05 -2.04 12.35
CA PHE A 67 -0.88 -1.00 11.75
C PHE A 67 -2.21 -1.59 11.32
N LEU A 68 -3.30 -0.94 11.73
CA LEU A 68 -4.67 -1.30 11.35
C LEU A 68 -5.36 -0.06 10.79
N ASP A 69 -5.75 -0.10 9.54
CA ASP A 69 -6.53 0.97 8.94
C ASP A 69 -7.94 1.00 9.54
N ALA A 70 -8.51 2.18 9.73
CA ALA A 70 -9.76 2.36 10.48
C ALA A 70 -10.99 1.69 9.83
N ASP A 71 -10.95 1.45 8.52
CA ASP A 71 -11.96 0.76 7.74
C ASP A 71 -11.72 -0.76 7.59
N ASP A 72 -10.65 -1.30 8.19
CA ASP A 72 -10.29 -2.70 8.15
C ASP A 72 -10.55 -3.44 9.48
N ALA A 73 -10.33 -4.75 9.51
CA ALA A 73 -10.51 -5.56 10.72
C ALA A 73 -9.46 -6.66 10.89
N LEU A 74 -9.12 -6.95 12.15
CA LEU A 74 -8.42 -8.18 12.50
C LEU A 74 -9.39 -9.35 12.56
N LEU A 75 -8.94 -10.53 12.10
CA LEU A 75 -9.74 -11.74 12.16
C LEU A 75 -9.43 -12.54 13.44
N PRO A 76 -10.41 -13.32 13.94
CA PRO A 76 -10.23 -14.13 15.14
C PRO A 76 -9.03 -15.09 15.04
N GLY A 77 -8.38 -15.32 16.18
CA GLY A 77 -7.27 -16.26 16.28
C GLY A 77 -5.88 -15.65 16.18
N LEU A 78 -5.75 -14.39 15.71
CA LEU A 78 -4.44 -13.73 15.60
C LEU A 78 -3.69 -13.74 16.95
N TRP A 79 -4.33 -13.28 18.01
CA TRP A 79 -3.69 -13.16 19.32
C TRP A 79 -3.26 -14.52 19.87
N ALA A 80 -4.10 -15.56 19.71
CA ALA A 80 -3.74 -16.92 20.13
C ALA A 80 -2.57 -17.48 19.30
N ALA A 81 -2.51 -17.20 18.01
CA ALA A 81 -1.41 -17.64 17.15
C ALA A 81 -0.10 -16.91 17.50
N LEU A 82 -0.16 -15.63 17.87
CA LEU A 82 1.00 -14.86 18.33
C LEU A 82 1.49 -15.28 19.71
N ASP A 83 0.58 -15.57 20.64
CA ASP A 83 0.92 -16.06 22.00
C ASP A 83 1.66 -17.41 21.95
N ALA A 84 1.29 -18.26 21.01
CA ALA A 84 1.96 -19.55 20.78
C ALA A 84 3.31 -19.43 20.05
N LEU A 85 3.67 -18.23 19.55
CA LEU A 85 4.85 -18.04 18.73
C LEU A 85 6.04 -17.56 19.55
N THR A 86 7.16 -18.29 19.43
CA THR A 86 8.48 -17.81 19.86
C THR A 86 9.34 -17.58 18.63
N THR A 87 9.79 -16.36 18.41
CA THR A 87 10.60 -16.01 17.24
C THR A 87 11.55 -14.84 17.52
N ASP A 88 12.74 -14.91 16.94
CA ASP A 88 13.72 -13.82 16.93
C ASP A 88 13.56 -12.91 15.69
N ALA A 89 12.53 -13.14 14.87
CA ALA A 89 12.26 -12.31 13.71
C ALA A 89 11.95 -10.85 14.11
N ASP A 90 12.28 -9.93 13.23
CA ASP A 90 11.97 -8.51 13.39
C ASP A 90 10.64 -8.13 12.76
N MET A 91 10.12 -9.00 11.88
CA MET A 91 8.80 -8.87 11.25
C MET A 91 8.05 -10.19 11.31
N ILE A 92 6.77 -10.14 11.68
CA ILE A 92 5.85 -11.26 11.53
C ILE A 92 4.86 -10.90 10.42
N LEU A 93 4.84 -11.66 9.34
CA LEU A 93 3.95 -11.49 8.20
C LEU A 93 2.87 -12.56 8.21
N PHE A 94 1.62 -12.20 7.97
CA PHE A 94 0.49 -13.13 7.91
C PHE A 94 -0.44 -12.84 6.74
N GLY A 95 -1.41 -13.71 6.50
CA GLY A 95 -2.34 -13.58 5.37
C GLY A 95 -3.38 -12.49 5.59
N LEU A 96 -3.82 -11.91 4.49
CA LEU A 96 -4.97 -11.00 4.46
C LEU A 96 -6.04 -11.52 3.48
N THR A 97 -7.28 -11.17 3.74
CA THR A 97 -8.39 -11.34 2.81
C THR A 97 -8.95 -9.99 2.39
N ARG A 98 -9.45 -9.90 1.16
CA ARG A 98 -10.11 -8.69 0.65
C ARG A 98 -11.57 -8.96 0.38
N GLU A 99 -12.44 -8.10 0.88
CA GLU A 99 -13.87 -8.11 0.55
C GLU A 99 -14.20 -6.94 -0.36
N SER A 100 -14.71 -7.24 -1.55
CA SER A 100 -15.16 -6.25 -2.52
C SER A 100 -16.49 -6.68 -3.10
N GLY A 101 -17.51 -5.84 -2.98
CA GLY A 101 -18.86 -6.13 -3.51
C GLY A 101 -19.49 -7.41 -2.95
N GLY A 102 -19.19 -7.78 -1.70
CA GLY A 102 -19.68 -8.99 -1.04
C GLY A 102 -18.92 -10.28 -1.41
N ALA A 103 -17.91 -10.19 -2.28
CA ALA A 103 -17.04 -11.33 -2.60
C ALA A 103 -15.74 -11.27 -1.78
N VAL A 104 -15.46 -12.34 -1.05
CA VAL A 104 -14.21 -12.50 -0.29
C VAL A 104 -13.20 -13.21 -1.17
N LYS A 105 -12.05 -12.57 -1.40
CA LYS A 105 -10.91 -13.17 -2.11
C LYS A 105 -9.82 -13.48 -1.10
N PRO A 106 -9.56 -14.75 -0.81
CA PRO A 106 -8.39 -15.11 -0.01
C PRO A 106 -7.12 -14.69 -0.74
N THR A 107 -6.16 -14.17 0.00
CA THR A 107 -4.84 -13.85 -0.54
C THR A 107 -3.96 -15.09 -0.43
N ASP A 108 -3.11 -15.32 -1.42
CA ASP A 108 -2.14 -16.40 -1.38
C ASP A 108 -1.25 -16.28 -0.15
N TYR A 109 -1.07 -17.40 0.53
CA TYR A 109 -0.23 -17.47 1.72
C TYR A 109 1.23 -17.67 1.35
N LEU A 110 2.08 -17.17 2.21
CA LEU A 110 3.43 -17.68 2.30
C LEU A 110 3.43 -18.99 3.09
N PRO A 111 4.31 -19.93 2.73
CA PRO A 111 4.59 -21.05 3.60
C PRO A 111 4.97 -20.55 5.00
N ALA A 112 4.37 -21.12 6.03
CA ALA A 112 4.72 -20.79 7.41
C ALA A 112 6.21 -21.09 7.66
N GLY A 113 6.87 -20.20 8.40
CA GLY A 113 8.23 -20.43 8.81
C GLY A 113 9.09 -19.16 8.93
N PHE A 114 10.31 -19.39 9.36
CA PHE A 114 11.30 -18.37 9.54
C PHE A 114 12.11 -18.15 8.25
N CYS A 115 12.15 -16.91 7.79
CA CYS A 115 12.95 -16.46 6.65
C CYS A 115 14.08 -15.58 7.17
N PRO A 116 15.34 -16.02 7.11
CA PRO A 116 16.47 -15.30 7.70
C PRO A 116 16.80 -14.00 6.94
N ASP A 117 16.39 -13.90 5.67
CA ASP A 117 16.58 -12.74 4.82
C ASP A 117 15.56 -12.74 3.68
N LEU A 118 15.56 -11.69 2.85
CA LEU A 118 14.66 -11.61 1.69
C LEU A 118 14.97 -12.66 0.62
N GLN A 119 16.20 -13.12 0.52
CA GLN A 119 16.58 -14.14 -0.45
C GLN A 119 15.94 -15.49 -0.14
N ALA A 120 15.69 -15.79 1.16
CA ALA A 120 15.02 -17.00 1.60
C ALA A 120 13.55 -17.07 1.12
N LEU A 121 12.92 -15.93 0.80
CA LEU A 121 11.59 -15.90 0.18
C LEU A 121 11.60 -16.44 -1.25
N GLY A 122 12.75 -16.45 -1.92
CA GLY A 122 12.91 -17.01 -3.25
C GLY A 122 11.91 -16.45 -4.27
N SER A 123 11.20 -17.34 -4.98
CA SER A 123 10.20 -16.96 -5.98
C SER A 123 8.96 -16.26 -5.40
N ALA A 124 8.73 -16.34 -4.09
CA ALA A 124 7.61 -15.65 -3.43
C ALA A 124 7.85 -14.15 -3.24
N LEU A 125 9.12 -13.69 -3.29
CA LEU A 125 9.44 -12.28 -3.09
C LEU A 125 8.75 -11.37 -4.11
N PHE A 126 8.74 -11.75 -5.38
CA PHE A 126 8.11 -10.94 -6.44
C PHE A 126 6.58 -10.79 -6.26
N PRO A 127 5.80 -11.87 -6.09
CA PRO A 127 4.38 -11.76 -5.75
C PRO A 127 4.12 -10.91 -4.51
N LEU A 128 4.91 -11.05 -3.45
CA LEU A 128 4.74 -10.30 -2.22
C LEU A 128 4.93 -8.79 -2.38
N LEU A 129 5.87 -8.38 -3.19
CA LEU A 129 6.12 -6.97 -3.47
C LEU A 129 5.11 -6.40 -4.47
N PHE A 130 4.78 -7.14 -5.53
CA PHE A 130 4.10 -6.56 -6.69
C PHE A 130 2.69 -7.09 -6.94
N ASP A 131 2.38 -8.34 -6.64
CA ASP A 131 1.08 -8.93 -6.97
C ASP A 131 0.10 -8.84 -5.80
N THR A 132 0.51 -9.26 -4.61
CA THR A 132 -0.30 -9.16 -3.40
C THR A 132 -0.09 -7.84 -2.68
N GLY A 133 1.09 -7.24 -2.80
CA GLY A 133 1.50 -6.04 -2.09
C GLY A 133 1.76 -6.26 -0.59
N LEU A 134 1.82 -7.52 -0.14
CA LEU A 134 1.98 -7.83 1.29
C LEU A 134 3.25 -7.25 1.91
N LEU A 135 4.37 -7.23 1.18
CA LEU A 135 5.58 -6.56 1.66
C LEU A 135 5.54 -5.04 1.49
N ALA A 136 4.72 -4.52 0.59
CA ALA A 136 4.63 -3.09 0.32
C ALA A 136 3.69 -2.36 1.30
N ALA A 137 2.53 -2.94 1.63
CA ALA A 137 1.57 -2.33 2.57
C ALA A 137 2.11 -2.32 4.02
N PRO A 138 1.65 -1.42 4.90
CA PRO A 138 2.04 -1.42 6.32
C PRO A 138 1.36 -2.55 7.10
N TYR A 139 0.40 -3.21 6.52
CA TYR A 139 -0.31 -4.39 7.00
C TYR A 139 -0.21 -5.53 5.96
N PRO A 140 -0.51 -6.78 6.25
CA PRO A 140 -0.83 -7.44 7.52
C PRO A 140 0.46 -7.96 8.17
N LYS A 141 1.01 -7.22 9.08
CA LYS A 141 2.28 -7.58 9.72
C LYS A 141 2.46 -6.92 11.08
N LEU A 142 3.28 -7.55 11.91
CA LEU A 142 3.84 -6.92 13.10
C LEU A 142 5.30 -6.57 12.84
N PHE A 143 5.69 -5.42 13.35
CA PHE A 143 7.06 -4.92 13.34
C PHE A 143 7.59 -4.94 14.77
N ARG A 144 8.78 -5.50 14.99
CA ARG A 144 9.47 -5.36 16.28
C ARG A 144 9.82 -3.87 16.47
N ARG A 145 9.29 -3.23 17.51
CA ARG A 145 9.43 -1.78 17.70
C ARG A 145 10.91 -1.36 17.82
N ALA A 146 11.74 -2.15 18.48
CA ALA A 146 13.19 -1.90 18.59
C ALA A 146 13.87 -1.89 17.21
N ALA A 147 13.41 -2.70 16.24
CA ALA A 147 13.93 -2.75 14.90
C ALA A 147 13.41 -1.60 14.01
N ILE A 148 12.24 -1.03 14.30
CA ILE A 148 11.79 0.20 13.65
C ILE A 148 12.77 1.34 13.96
N GLY A 149 13.22 1.48 15.20
CA GLY A 149 14.17 2.50 15.59
C GLY A 149 13.75 3.91 15.14
N ALA A 150 14.58 4.55 14.33
CA ALA A 150 14.35 5.88 13.78
C ALA A 150 13.58 5.90 12.44
N VAL A 151 13.19 4.75 11.89
CA VAL A 151 12.44 4.69 10.63
C VAL A 151 11.06 5.31 10.82
N ARG A 152 10.67 6.20 9.91
CA ARG A 152 9.37 6.88 9.93
C ARG A 152 8.80 6.94 8.52
N PHE A 153 7.47 7.04 8.42
CA PHE A 153 6.80 7.33 7.16
C PHE A 153 7.20 8.72 6.67
N ASP A 154 7.56 8.83 5.40
CA ASP A 154 7.87 10.14 4.81
C ASP A 154 6.57 10.90 4.52
N ALA A 155 6.19 11.83 5.39
CA ALA A 155 4.97 12.61 5.27
C ALA A 155 4.93 13.53 4.02
N ARG A 156 6.05 13.69 3.29
CA ARG A 156 6.09 14.40 2.00
C ARG A 156 5.51 13.56 0.87
N LEU A 157 5.48 12.24 1.03
CA LEU A 157 4.87 11.32 0.09
C LEU A 157 3.38 11.16 0.42
N ALA A 158 2.53 11.57 -0.50
CA ALA A 158 1.09 11.35 -0.38
C ALA A 158 0.65 9.97 -0.89
N ILE A 159 1.59 9.17 -1.42
CA ILE A 159 1.43 7.76 -1.82
C ILE A 159 2.79 7.06 -1.78
N ASN A 160 2.78 5.74 -1.58
CA ASN A 160 3.98 4.90 -1.41
C ASN A 160 4.84 5.28 -0.18
N GLU A 161 4.30 6.07 0.75
CA GLU A 161 4.93 6.32 2.05
C GLU A 161 5.11 5.01 2.83
N ASP A 162 4.15 4.11 2.68
CA ASP A 162 4.13 2.76 3.24
C ASP A 162 5.18 1.85 2.59
N VAL A 163 5.29 1.90 1.26
CA VAL A 163 6.33 1.17 0.52
C VAL A 163 7.72 1.61 0.98
N LEU A 164 7.95 2.92 1.08
CA LEU A 164 9.25 3.45 1.52
C LEU A 164 9.56 3.06 2.96
N PHE A 165 8.58 3.17 3.86
CA PHE A 165 8.72 2.74 5.25
C PHE A 165 9.11 1.26 5.36
N ASN A 166 8.41 0.36 4.65
CA ASN A 166 8.73 -1.06 4.66
C ASN A 166 10.12 -1.35 4.09
N ILE A 167 10.53 -0.68 3.01
CA ILE A 167 11.88 -0.82 2.45
C ILE A 167 12.92 -0.39 3.48
N GLN A 168 12.77 0.78 4.10
CA GLN A 168 13.71 1.29 5.10
C GLN A 168 13.76 0.40 6.35
N PHE A 169 12.62 -0.14 6.77
CA PHE A 169 12.58 -1.12 7.84
C PHE A 169 13.39 -2.37 7.48
N LEU A 170 13.15 -2.95 6.30
CA LEU A 170 13.82 -4.16 5.82
C LEU A 170 15.32 -3.97 5.57
N GLN A 171 15.78 -2.74 5.33
CA GLN A 171 17.23 -2.44 5.23
C GLN A 171 17.98 -2.61 6.57
N ASN A 172 17.25 -2.48 7.68
CA ASN A 172 17.79 -2.56 9.03
C ASN A 172 17.45 -3.88 9.75
N THR A 173 16.73 -4.77 9.08
CA THR A 173 16.24 -6.03 9.63
C THR A 173 16.62 -7.17 8.72
N SER A 174 16.81 -8.35 9.31
CA SER A 174 17.22 -9.52 8.55
C SER A 174 16.15 -10.59 8.51
N ALA A 175 15.37 -10.77 9.56
CA ALA A 175 14.54 -11.95 9.70
C ALA A 175 13.03 -11.64 9.64
N ILE A 176 12.33 -12.42 8.83
CA ILE A 176 10.87 -12.40 8.70
C ILE A 176 10.31 -13.74 9.14
N TYR A 177 9.26 -13.75 9.94
CA TYR A 177 8.48 -14.94 10.23
C TYR A 177 7.15 -14.89 9.49
N CYS A 178 6.87 -15.91 8.70
CA CYS A 178 5.57 -16.06 8.04
C CYS A 178 4.67 -16.90 8.93
N LEU A 179 3.69 -16.27 9.55
CA LEU A 179 2.68 -16.91 10.38
C LEU A 179 1.60 -17.53 9.48
N ASP A 180 1.31 -18.80 9.71
CA ASP A 180 0.25 -19.49 9.00
C ASP A 180 -1.13 -18.93 9.38
N GLY A 181 -1.94 -18.64 8.39
CA GLY A 181 -3.31 -18.14 8.60
C GLY A 181 -3.59 -16.76 8.00
N VAL A 182 -4.89 -16.46 7.92
CA VAL A 182 -5.43 -15.16 7.51
C VAL A 182 -5.97 -14.45 8.73
N TYR A 183 -5.38 -13.33 9.08
CA TYR A 183 -5.74 -12.60 10.29
C TYR A 183 -6.06 -11.13 10.06
N TYR A 184 -6.01 -10.67 8.81
CA TYR A 184 -6.38 -9.31 8.42
C TYR A 184 -7.47 -9.33 7.35
N LYS A 185 -8.48 -8.48 7.52
CA LYS A 185 -9.55 -8.31 6.55
C LYS A 185 -9.58 -6.88 6.06
N GLN A 186 -9.29 -6.70 4.78
CA GLN A 186 -9.40 -5.43 4.10
C GLN A 186 -10.77 -5.30 3.44
N TYR A 187 -11.47 -4.20 3.74
CA TYR A 187 -12.72 -3.86 3.09
C TYR A 187 -12.47 -2.89 1.93
N ASP A 188 -12.75 -3.34 0.72
CA ASP A 188 -12.68 -2.48 -0.47
C ASP A 188 -13.96 -1.64 -0.56
N THR A 189 -13.97 -0.51 0.14
CA THR A 189 -15.07 0.45 0.08
C THR A 189 -14.95 1.28 -1.19
N GLU A 190 -15.96 1.23 -2.09
CA GLU A 190 -15.93 1.95 -3.37
C GLU A 190 -15.86 3.47 -3.21
N ALA A 191 -16.36 4.01 -2.11
CA ALA A 191 -16.45 5.45 -1.85
C ALA A 191 -15.24 5.94 -1.03
N GLY A 192 -14.33 6.65 -1.69
CA GLY A 192 -13.37 7.49 -0.98
C GLY A 192 -11.92 7.00 -0.91
N SER A 193 -11.59 5.82 -1.39
CA SER A 193 -10.22 5.30 -1.37
C SER A 193 -9.25 6.26 -2.06
N LEU A 194 -8.19 6.66 -1.32
CA LEU A 194 -7.12 7.54 -1.83
C LEU A 194 -6.43 6.95 -3.06
N SER A 195 -6.33 5.63 -3.14
CA SER A 195 -5.71 4.91 -4.26
C SER A 195 -6.49 5.04 -5.57
N ARG A 196 -7.78 5.40 -5.52
CA ARG A 196 -8.65 5.56 -6.70
C ARG A 196 -8.86 7.02 -7.14
N ARG A 197 -8.26 7.98 -6.46
CA ARG A 197 -8.34 9.39 -6.86
C ARG A 197 -7.38 9.68 -8.00
N LEU A 198 -7.84 10.50 -8.97
CA LEU A 198 -6.94 11.00 -10.01
C LEU A 198 -5.85 11.86 -9.38
N ARG A 199 -4.61 11.45 -9.57
CA ARG A 199 -3.41 12.10 -9.04
C ARG A 199 -2.29 12.05 -10.07
N GLY A 200 -1.34 12.96 -9.95
CA GLY A 200 -0.20 13.07 -10.87
C GLY A 200 1.13 12.57 -10.30
N ASP A 201 1.19 12.21 -9.03
CA ASP A 201 2.41 12.00 -8.24
C ASP A 201 2.89 10.54 -8.12
N LEU A 202 2.17 9.58 -8.77
CA LEU A 202 2.58 8.15 -8.73
C LEU A 202 3.99 7.92 -9.30
N LEU A 203 4.32 8.59 -10.40
CA LEU A 203 5.63 8.45 -11.03
C LEU A 203 6.72 9.14 -10.21
N ASP A 204 6.39 10.22 -9.51
CA ASP A 204 7.32 10.90 -8.59
C ASP A 204 7.60 10.05 -7.36
N ALA A 205 6.56 9.46 -6.76
CA ALA A 205 6.69 8.53 -5.65
C ALA A 205 7.52 7.29 -6.04
N GLU A 206 7.35 6.75 -7.23
CA GLU A 206 8.14 5.64 -7.76
C GLU A 206 9.62 6.03 -7.91
N ARG A 207 9.93 7.24 -8.36
CA ARG A 207 11.32 7.73 -8.45
C ARG A 207 12.01 7.77 -7.08
N VAL A 208 11.26 7.96 -5.99
CA VAL A 208 11.80 7.93 -4.63
C VAL A 208 11.95 6.49 -4.12
N THR A 209 10.94 5.64 -4.33
CA THR A 209 10.93 4.29 -3.76
C THR A 209 11.79 3.30 -4.53
N ARG A 210 11.92 3.43 -5.85
CA ARG A 210 12.67 2.48 -6.68
C ARG A 210 14.17 2.40 -6.35
N PRO A 211 14.93 3.49 -6.16
CA PRO A 211 16.33 3.40 -5.74
C PRO A 211 16.47 2.72 -4.38
N ALA A 212 15.61 3.06 -3.41
CA ALA A 212 15.62 2.45 -2.10
C ALA A 212 15.36 0.92 -2.17
N LEU A 213 14.41 0.50 -3.02
CA LEU A 213 14.16 -0.92 -3.29
C LEU A 213 15.40 -1.60 -3.91
N ALA A 214 16.03 -0.96 -4.87
CA ALA A 214 17.23 -1.51 -5.50
C ALA A 214 18.37 -1.71 -4.50
N ASP A 215 18.56 -0.77 -3.59
CA ASP A 215 19.58 -0.86 -2.54
C ASP A 215 19.27 -1.99 -1.55
N LEU A 216 17.99 -2.11 -1.12
CA LEU A 216 17.55 -3.23 -0.29
C LEU A 216 17.84 -4.59 -0.95
N LEU A 217 17.52 -4.74 -2.24
CA LEU A 217 17.73 -5.98 -2.97
C LEU A 217 19.23 -6.31 -3.10
N ARG A 218 20.08 -5.32 -3.41
CA ARG A 218 21.52 -5.50 -3.48
C ARG A 218 22.13 -5.91 -2.14
N GLN A 219 21.67 -5.31 -1.03
CA GLN A 219 22.11 -5.69 0.33
C GLN A 219 21.82 -7.17 0.64
N ASN A 220 20.76 -7.72 0.06
CA ASN A 220 20.37 -9.13 0.20
C ASN A 220 20.89 -10.02 -0.94
N GLY A 221 21.83 -9.57 -1.76
CA GLY A 221 22.41 -10.36 -2.84
C GLY A 221 21.45 -10.65 -4.01
N ILE A 222 20.39 -9.87 -4.15
CA ILE A 222 19.36 -10.04 -5.18
C ILE A 222 19.61 -9.02 -6.30
N ASP A 223 19.56 -9.47 -7.56
CA ASP A 223 19.63 -8.55 -8.71
C ASP A 223 18.40 -7.62 -8.72
N PRO A 224 18.57 -6.30 -8.60
CA PRO A 224 17.45 -5.38 -8.58
C PRO A 224 16.79 -5.15 -9.94
N ALA A 225 17.46 -5.42 -11.06
CA ALA A 225 17.01 -5.02 -12.39
C ALA A 225 15.61 -5.52 -12.76
N PRO A 226 15.21 -6.78 -12.51
CA PRO A 226 13.85 -7.24 -12.77
C PRO A 226 12.79 -6.48 -11.93
N TYR A 227 13.13 -6.18 -10.68
CA TYR A 227 12.23 -5.50 -9.73
C TYR A 227 12.09 -4.01 -10.05
N GLU A 228 13.18 -3.32 -10.40
CA GLU A 228 13.16 -1.93 -10.87
C GLU A 228 12.30 -1.80 -12.13
N ALA A 229 12.47 -2.71 -13.09
CA ALA A 229 11.67 -2.74 -14.31
C ALA A 229 10.18 -2.97 -14.01
N ALA A 230 9.86 -3.90 -13.09
CA ALA A 230 8.48 -4.18 -12.69
C ALA A 230 7.84 -3.01 -11.93
N SER A 231 8.59 -2.38 -11.01
CA SER A 231 8.14 -1.18 -10.28
C SER A 231 7.77 -0.06 -11.24
N ARG A 232 8.69 0.26 -12.17
CA ARG A 232 8.49 1.29 -13.18
C ARG A 232 7.28 0.99 -14.08
N LEU A 233 7.19 -0.24 -14.58
CA LEU A 233 6.07 -0.66 -15.42
C LEU A 233 4.74 -0.53 -14.67
N ARG A 234 4.67 -1.00 -13.43
CA ARG A 234 3.48 -0.90 -12.58
C ARG A 234 3.06 0.54 -12.35
N ALA A 235 4.01 1.42 -12.01
CA ALA A 235 3.73 2.84 -11.80
C ALA A 235 3.16 3.49 -13.08
N CYS A 236 3.74 3.20 -14.23
CA CYS A 236 3.23 3.67 -15.53
C CYS A 236 1.81 3.18 -15.83
N LEU A 237 1.54 1.88 -15.60
CA LEU A 237 0.23 1.29 -15.87
C LEU A 237 -0.85 1.81 -14.90
N ASN A 238 -0.50 1.98 -13.63
CA ASN A 238 -1.39 2.55 -12.62
C ASN A 238 -1.69 4.03 -12.92
N GLN A 239 -0.68 4.84 -13.22
CA GLN A 239 -0.87 6.24 -13.62
C GLN A 239 -1.74 6.35 -14.88
N TYR A 240 -1.51 5.49 -15.88
CA TYR A 240 -2.37 5.42 -17.07
C TYR A 240 -3.82 5.07 -16.69
N GLY A 241 -4.02 4.09 -15.80
CA GLY A 241 -5.34 3.70 -15.30
C GLY A 241 -6.09 4.86 -14.64
N LEU A 242 -5.42 5.62 -13.75
CA LEU A 242 -6.00 6.79 -13.11
C LEU A 242 -6.34 7.89 -14.12
N LEU A 243 -5.46 8.19 -15.07
CA LEU A 243 -5.70 9.19 -16.10
C LEU A 243 -6.90 8.85 -16.99
N THR A 244 -7.17 7.58 -17.25
CA THR A 244 -8.22 7.12 -18.16
C THR A 244 -9.53 6.74 -17.47
N GLY A 245 -9.48 6.40 -16.18
CA GLY A 245 -10.60 5.84 -15.41
C GLY A 245 -11.18 6.77 -14.34
N CYS A 246 -10.38 7.68 -13.76
CA CYS A 246 -10.79 8.49 -12.62
C CYS A 246 -11.15 9.92 -13.00
N LYS A 247 -12.16 10.48 -12.30
CA LYS A 247 -12.47 11.91 -12.37
C LYS A 247 -11.47 12.71 -11.53
N GLY A 248 -11.16 13.94 -11.94
CA GLY A 248 -10.26 14.80 -11.16
C GLY A 248 -9.87 16.07 -11.91
N THR A 249 -9.08 16.90 -11.25
CA THR A 249 -8.82 18.30 -11.62
C THR A 249 -7.53 18.54 -12.43
N LEU A 250 -6.78 17.48 -12.80
CA LEU A 250 -5.56 17.65 -13.60
C LEU A 250 -5.86 18.37 -14.92
N SER A 251 -5.09 19.43 -15.20
CA SER A 251 -5.16 20.20 -16.44
C SER A 251 -4.74 19.38 -17.65
N TYR A 252 -5.02 19.92 -18.84
CA TYR A 252 -4.55 19.31 -20.09
C TYR A 252 -3.02 19.18 -20.16
N ALA A 253 -2.31 20.21 -19.71
CA ALA A 253 -0.85 20.23 -19.72
C ALA A 253 -0.25 19.14 -18.82
N GLU A 254 -0.77 18.98 -17.59
CA GLU A 254 -0.36 17.94 -16.66
C GLU A 254 -0.66 16.55 -17.19
N ARG A 255 -1.87 16.30 -17.70
CA ARG A 255 -2.22 15.01 -18.32
C ARG A 255 -1.33 14.68 -19.52
N ARG A 256 -1.06 15.66 -20.37
CA ARG A 256 -0.19 15.48 -21.54
C ARG A 256 1.24 15.13 -21.11
N ALA A 257 1.77 15.77 -20.07
CA ALA A 257 3.09 15.49 -19.54
C ALA A 257 3.18 14.05 -18.99
N LEU A 258 2.20 13.64 -18.18
CA LEU A 258 2.13 12.28 -17.63
C LEU A 258 1.99 11.22 -18.74
N PHE A 259 1.15 11.43 -19.73
CA PHE A 259 1.07 10.51 -20.87
C PHE A 259 2.37 10.46 -21.67
N ALA A 260 3.06 11.59 -21.84
CA ALA A 260 4.35 11.63 -22.53
C ALA A 260 5.38 10.80 -21.79
N GLU A 261 5.43 10.90 -20.46
CA GLU A 261 6.33 10.13 -19.63
C GLU A 261 6.03 8.62 -19.67
N ILE A 262 4.75 8.24 -19.54
CA ILE A 262 4.31 6.84 -19.65
C ILE A 262 4.69 6.25 -21.02
N LEU A 263 4.44 7.00 -22.10
CA LEU A 263 4.72 6.53 -23.45
C LEU A 263 6.20 6.55 -23.83
N ALA A 264 7.04 7.29 -23.10
CA ALA A 264 8.49 7.23 -23.25
C ALA A 264 9.07 5.89 -22.76
N ASP A 265 8.37 5.21 -21.85
CA ASP A 265 8.77 3.88 -21.37
C ASP A 265 8.37 2.79 -22.39
N PRO A 266 9.35 2.05 -22.99
CA PRO A 266 9.04 1.05 -24.02
C PRO A 266 8.21 -0.13 -23.50
N ALA A 267 8.45 -0.58 -22.25
CA ALA A 267 7.74 -1.70 -21.65
C ALA A 267 6.29 -1.32 -21.35
N ALA A 268 6.05 -0.12 -20.79
CA ALA A 268 4.72 0.39 -20.55
C ALA A 268 3.94 0.56 -21.86
N ARG A 269 4.55 1.12 -22.90
CA ARG A 269 3.93 1.29 -24.20
C ARG A 269 3.57 -0.06 -24.85
N LYS A 270 4.43 -1.08 -24.72
CA LYS A 270 4.15 -2.43 -25.21
C LYS A 270 2.96 -3.03 -24.46
N ALA A 271 2.99 -3.01 -23.13
CA ALA A 271 1.91 -3.55 -22.29
C ALA A 271 0.56 -2.86 -22.55
N LEU A 272 0.55 -1.52 -22.73
CA LEU A 272 -0.65 -0.76 -23.06
C LEU A 272 -1.20 -1.12 -24.45
N ARG A 273 -0.34 -1.34 -25.45
CA ARG A 273 -0.79 -1.81 -26.78
C ARG A 273 -1.48 -3.17 -26.69
N GLU A 274 -0.92 -4.11 -25.93
CA GLU A 274 -1.49 -5.44 -25.73
C GLU A 274 -2.82 -5.36 -24.97
N ARG A 275 -2.88 -4.61 -23.88
CA ARG A 275 -4.10 -4.40 -23.09
C ARG A 275 -5.22 -3.80 -23.94
N LEU A 276 -4.94 -2.71 -24.67
CA LEU A 276 -5.93 -2.03 -25.50
C LEU A 276 -6.38 -2.85 -26.72
N ARG A 277 -5.54 -3.77 -27.22
CA ARG A 277 -5.94 -4.69 -28.31
C ARG A 277 -7.04 -5.64 -27.85
N ASN A 278 -6.98 -6.05 -26.59
CA ASN A 278 -7.88 -7.03 -25.97
C ASN A 278 -9.04 -6.36 -25.21
N ASP A 279 -9.19 -5.03 -25.28
CA ASP A 279 -10.28 -4.31 -24.59
C ASP A 279 -11.64 -4.69 -25.19
N PRO A 280 -12.61 -5.17 -24.39
CA PRO A 280 -13.94 -5.54 -24.86
C PRO A 280 -14.72 -4.33 -25.44
N ASN A 281 -14.44 -3.11 -24.96
CA ASN A 281 -15.07 -1.87 -25.43
C ASN A 281 -14.33 -1.26 -26.63
N ARG A 282 -14.23 -2.03 -27.70
CA ARG A 282 -13.41 -1.73 -28.89
C ARG A 282 -13.55 -0.30 -29.44
N LEU A 283 -14.78 0.24 -29.49
CA LEU A 283 -15.05 1.57 -30.05
C LEU A 283 -14.55 2.69 -29.12
N LEU A 284 -14.79 2.58 -27.82
CA LEU A 284 -14.32 3.56 -26.84
C LEU A 284 -12.80 3.52 -26.66
N ALA A 285 -12.17 2.39 -26.98
CA ALA A 285 -10.73 2.23 -26.92
C ALA A 285 -9.99 2.80 -28.14
N VAL A 286 -10.67 3.16 -29.23
CA VAL A 286 -10.01 3.62 -30.48
C VAL A 286 -9.08 4.82 -30.26
N PRO A 287 -9.49 5.94 -29.61
CA PRO A 287 -8.59 7.07 -29.38
C PRO A 287 -7.38 6.69 -28.52
N TYR A 288 -7.56 5.82 -27.51
CA TYR A 288 -6.46 5.30 -26.69
C TYR A 288 -5.50 4.43 -27.51
N ARG A 289 -6.03 3.55 -28.37
CA ARG A 289 -5.21 2.71 -29.27
C ARG A 289 -4.36 3.55 -30.21
N ILE A 290 -4.96 4.58 -30.84
CA ILE A 290 -4.24 5.50 -31.73
C ILE A 290 -3.19 6.27 -30.94
N GLY A 291 -3.55 6.86 -29.81
CA GLY A 291 -2.65 7.65 -28.97
C GLY A 291 -1.43 6.85 -28.49
N VAL A 292 -1.62 5.60 -28.07
CA VAL A 292 -0.53 4.71 -27.65
C VAL A 292 0.29 4.21 -28.83
N ALA A 293 -0.35 3.83 -29.94
CA ALA A 293 0.34 3.33 -31.12
C ALA A 293 1.20 4.41 -31.79
N CYS A 294 0.69 5.62 -31.92
CA CYS A 294 1.37 6.75 -32.55
C CYS A 294 2.24 7.57 -31.60
N ASN A 295 2.35 7.16 -30.33
CA ASN A 295 3.05 7.93 -29.29
C ASN A 295 2.53 9.38 -29.21
N TRP A 296 1.21 9.55 -29.14
CA TRP A 296 0.54 10.85 -29.19
C TRP A 296 -0.13 11.23 -27.86
N PRO A 297 0.66 11.75 -26.87
CA PRO A 297 0.17 12.07 -25.53
C PRO A 297 -0.91 13.17 -25.54
N GLY A 298 -0.85 14.09 -26.50
CA GLY A 298 -1.86 15.15 -26.65
C GLY A 298 -3.25 14.62 -27.00
N LEU A 299 -3.34 13.59 -27.86
CA LEU A 299 -4.60 12.93 -28.16
C LEU A 299 -5.19 12.27 -26.91
N LEU A 300 -4.35 11.57 -26.13
CA LEU A 300 -4.77 10.90 -24.91
C LEU A 300 -5.30 11.90 -23.88
N ALA A 301 -4.57 13.00 -23.66
CA ALA A 301 -4.97 14.04 -22.71
C ALA A 301 -6.30 14.69 -23.12
N GLY A 302 -6.45 15.07 -24.38
CA GLY A 302 -7.67 15.68 -24.91
C GLY A 302 -8.88 14.74 -24.82
N TYR A 303 -8.69 13.48 -25.18
CA TYR A 303 -9.77 12.50 -25.13
C TYR A 303 -10.21 12.17 -23.70
N THR A 304 -9.28 12.01 -22.76
CA THR A 304 -9.63 11.76 -21.35
C THR A 304 -10.39 12.92 -20.72
N MET A 305 -10.03 14.16 -21.05
CA MET A 305 -10.75 15.35 -20.60
C MET A 305 -12.15 15.45 -21.20
N ALA A 306 -12.30 15.18 -22.51
CA ALA A 306 -13.59 15.17 -23.17
C ALA A 306 -14.51 14.10 -22.58
N LYS A 307 -14.00 12.88 -22.37
CA LYS A 307 -14.73 11.77 -21.74
C LYS A 307 -15.23 12.13 -20.34
N GLN A 308 -14.41 12.80 -19.52
CA GLN A 308 -14.79 13.18 -18.16
C GLN A 308 -15.88 14.26 -18.10
N ARG A 309 -16.06 15.06 -19.15
CA ARG A 309 -17.14 16.07 -19.25
C ARG A 309 -18.47 15.44 -19.64
N LEU A 310 -18.46 14.24 -20.20
CA LEU A 310 -19.66 13.53 -20.69
C LEU A 310 -20.20 12.53 -19.65
N LEU A 311 -19.42 12.21 -18.63
CA LEU A 311 -19.77 11.34 -17.47
C LEU A 311 -20.06 12.18 -16.22
#